data_535d4704e575671962c79d2051ebd10b
#
_entry.id   535d4704e575671962c79d2051ebd10b
#
_cell.length_a   1.000
_cell.length_b   1.000
_cell.length_c   1.000
_cell.angle_alpha   90.00
_cell.angle_beta   90.00
_cell.angle_gamma   90.00
#
_symmetry.space_group_name_H-M   'P 1'
#
loop_
_entity.id
_entity.type
_entity.pdbx_description
1 polymer ?
#
loop_
_entity_poly.entity_id
_entity_poly.type
_entity_poly.pdbx_seq_one_letter_code
_entity_poly.pdbx_strand_id
1 'polypeptide(L)'
;MISHHFGAGVYAKETRIPAGSILVQHKHLHDHLSVLASGSVELIVDDVKSIVHAPACLTIQANKHHGVKSLTDVVWYCIHATECTDTDEIDEVLIVAGDDAEMRVLAESLQE
;
A
#
# COMPACT_ATOMS: atom_id res chain seq x y z
N MET A 1 9.45 8.23 -2.07
CA MET A 1 9.52 8.30 -3.54
C MET A 1 8.72 7.15 -4.14
N ILE A 2 7.93 7.45 -5.15
CA ILE A 2 7.05 6.47 -5.80
C ILE A 2 7.51 6.27 -7.24
N SER A 3 7.61 5.01 -7.67
CA SER A 3 7.89 4.64 -9.05
C SER A 3 6.79 3.70 -9.55
N HIS A 4 6.38 3.91 -10.79
CA HIS A 4 5.31 3.14 -11.42
C HIS A 4 5.91 2.17 -12.45
N HIS A 5 5.53 0.90 -12.37
CA HIS A 5 6.00 -0.13 -13.29
C HIS A 5 4.80 -0.82 -13.93
N PHE A 6 4.72 -0.80 -15.26
CA PHE A 6 3.67 -1.44 -16.04
C PHE A 6 4.26 -2.49 -16.96
N GLY A 7 3.65 -3.64 -17.03
CA GLY A 7 4.09 -4.70 -17.94
C GLY A 7 3.45 -6.03 -17.61
N ALA A 8 3.39 -6.91 -18.59
CA ALA A 8 2.92 -8.30 -18.43
C ALA A 8 1.52 -8.40 -17.78
N GLY A 9 0.65 -7.44 -18.04
CA GLY A 9 -0.70 -7.44 -17.47
C GLY A 9 -0.77 -7.06 -16.00
N VAL A 10 0.29 -6.44 -15.45
CA VAL A 10 0.32 -6.00 -14.06
C VAL A 10 0.83 -4.57 -13.94
N TYR A 11 0.43 -3.93 -12.85
CA TYR A 11 0.98 -2.67 -12.38
C TYR A 11 1.64 -2.90 -11.03
N ALA A 12 2.89 -2.50 -10.89
CA ALA A 12 3.60 -2.51 -9.62
C ALA A 12 3.94 -1.08 -9.20
N LYS A 13 3.39 -0.67 -8.06
CA LYS A 13 3.69 0.62 -7.44
C LYS A 13 4.80 0.40 -6.42
N GLU A 14 5.97 0.94 -6.70
CA GLU A 14 7.12 0.90 -5.80
C GLU A 14 7.14 2.15 -4.94
N THR A 15 7.14 1.97 -3.62
CA THR A 15 7.24 3.08 -2.68
C THR A 15 8.48 2.90 -1.81
N ARG A 16 9.34 3.92 -1.81
CA ARG A 16 10.52 3.99 -0.95
C ARG A 16 10.25 5.01 0.12
N ILE A 17 10.25 4.58 1.39
CA ILE A 17 9.91 5.41 2.52
C ILE A 17 11.04 5.40 3.55
N PRO A 18 11.45 6.59 4.06
CA PRO A 18 12.44 6.66 5.13
C PRO A 18 11.83 6.18 6.45
N ALA A 19 12.70 5.78 7.37
CA ALA A 19 12.29 5.38 8.72
C ALA A 19 11.44 6.46 9.39
N GLY A 20 10.42 6.03 10.14
CA GLY A 20 9.55 6.93 10.90
C GLY A 20 8.42 7.57 10.09
N SER A 21 8.22 7.16 8.86
CA SER A 21 7.15 7.68 7.99
C SER A 21 5.88 6.84 8.10
N ILE A 22 4.74 7.48 7.87
CA ILE A 22 3.44 6.82 7.85
C ILE A 22 2.84 6.97 6.45
N LEU A 23 2.42 5.83 5.88
CA LEU A 23 1.76 5.77 4.58
C LEU A 23 0.41 5.12 4.77
N VAL A 24 -0.66 5.82 4.38
CA VAL A 24 -2.01 5.27 4.36
C VAL A 24 -2.47 5.21 2.91
N GLN A 25 -2.96 4.05 2.50
CA GLN A 25 -3.40 3.84 1.12
C GLN A 25 -4.92 3.78 1.03
N HIS A 26 -5.45 4.22 -0.12
CA HIS A 26 -6.88 4.12 -0.44
C HIS A 26 -7.32 2.66 -0.47
N LYS A 27 -8.61 2.43 -0.21
CA LYS A 27 -9.25 1.15 -0.50
C LYS A 27 -9.12 0.86 -1.99
N HIS A 28 -8.79 -0.38 -2.33
CA HIS A 28 -8.71 -0.83 -3.72
C HIS A 28 -9.97 -1.59 -4.12
N LEU A 29 -10.27 -1.56 -5.43
CA LEU A 29 -11.45 -2.25 -5.98
C LEU A 29 -11.26 -3.77 -6.05
N HIS A 30 -9.99 -4.23 -6.07
CA HIS A 30 -9.62 -5.64 -6.23
C HIS A 30 -8.61 -6.04 -5.17
N ASP A 31 -8.58 -7.33 -4.83
CA ASP A 31 -7.49 -7.88 -4.03
C ASP A 31 -6.16 -7.63 -4.75
N HIS A 32 -5.09 -7.41 -4.00
CA HIS A 32 -3.77 -7.24 -4.58
C HIS A 32 -2.69 -7.84 -3.68
N LEU A 33 -1.54 -8.11 -4.30
CA LEU A 33 -0.34 -8.50 -3.57
C LEU A 33 0.45 -7.27 -3.17
N SER A 34 1.00 -7.31 -1.97
CA SER A 34 2.02 -6.36 -1.52
C SER A 34 3.28 -7.11 -1.17
N VAL A 35 4.43 -6.56 -1.55
CA VAL A 35 5.74 -7.14 -1.25
C VAL A 35 6.55 -6.13 -0.46
N LEU A 36 6.91 -6.50 0.77
CA LEU A 36 7.90 -5.77 1.54
C LEU A 36 9.27 -6.31 1.13
N ALA A 37 9.96 -5.55 0.28
CA ALA A 37 11.22 -5.99 -0.32
C ALA A 37 12.41 -5.71 0.60
N SER A 38 12.34 -4.65 1.41
CA SER A 38 13.43 -4.23 2.29
C SER A 38 12.87 -3.50 3.52
N GLY A 39 13.47 -3.72 4.68
CA GLY A 39 13.15 -3.04 5.92
C GLY A 39 12.10 -3.74 6.78
N SER A 40 11.61 -2.99 7.77
CA SER A 40 10.59 -3.46 8.74
C SER A 40 9.52 -2.41 8.91
N VAL A 41 8.27 -2.86 9.04
CA VAL A 41 7.11 -1.99 9.17
C VAL A 41 6.17 -2.45 10.26
N GLU A 42 5.40 -1.50 10.83
CA GLU A 42 4.16 -1.78 11.51
C GLU A 42 3.05 -1.64 10.48
N LEU A 43 2.29 -2.70 10.27
CA LEU A 43 1.20 -2.76 9.30
C LEU A 43 -0.12 -2.76 10.05
N ILE A 44 -1.08 -1.96 9.59
CA ILE A 44 -2.47 -2.04 10.04
C ILE A 44 -3.38 -2.34 8.85
N VAL A 45 -4.16 -3.41 8.96
CA VAL A 45 -5.18 -3.79 7.99
C VAL A 45 -6.42 -4.17 8.77
N ASP A 46 -7.56 -3.55 8.45
CA ASP A 46 -8.84 -3.88 9.07
C ASP A 46 -8.76 -3.83 10.62
N ASP A 47 -8.13 -2.77 11.15
CA ASP A 47 -7.90 -2.51 12.57
C ASP A 47 -6.97 -3.52 13.29
N VAL A 48 -6.32 -4.42 12.55
CA VAL A 48 -5.35 -5.36 13.10
C VAL A 48 -3.94 -4.85 12.83
N LYS A 49 -3.17 -4.63 13.89
CA LYS A 49 -1.76 -4.19 13.80
C LYS A 49 -0.83 -5.40 13.89
N SER A 50 0.20 -5.39 13.06
CA SER A 50 1.25 -6.41 13.08
C SER A 50 2.59 -5.82 12.66
N ILE A 51 3.68 -6.46 13.09
CA ILE A 51 5.02 -6.08 12.65
C ILE A 51 5.48 -7.08 11.60
N VAL A 52 5.97 -6.58 10.49
CA VAL A 52 6.39 -7.37 9.35
C VAL A 52 7.83 -7.01 8.99
N HIS A 53 8.64 -8.01 8.77
CA HIS A 53 10.05 -7.87 8.37
C HIS A 53 10.24 -8.41 6.95
N ALA A 54 11.03 -7.70 6.15
CA ALA A 54 11.36 -8.11 4.79
C ALA A 54 12.28 -9.35 4.79
N PRO A 55 12.19 -10.23 3.77
CA PRO A 55 11.20 -10.17 2.69
C PRO A 55 9.85 -10.75 3.11
N ALA A 56 8.77 -10.14 2.68
CA ALA A 56 7.42 -10.62 2.99
C ALA A 56 6.46 -10.35 1.83
N CYS A 57 5.57 -11.29 1.57
CA CYS A 57 4.48 -11.14 0.61
C CYS A 57 3.16 -11.20 1.36
N LEU A 58 2.27 -10.27 1.05
CA LEU A 58 0.98 -10.13 1.72
C LEU A 58 -0.13 -10.02 0.69
N THR A 59 -1.29 -10.59 0.98
CA THR A 59 -2.50 -10.34 0.19
C THR A 59 -3.35 -9.30 0.93
N ILE A 60 -3.63 -8.20 0.26
CA ILE A 60 -4.50 -7.14 0.76
C ILE A 60 -5.86 -7.30 0.08
N GLN A 61 -6.90 -7.50 0.88
CA GLN A 61 -8.25 -7.72 0.36
C GLN A 61 -8.87 -6.42 -0.13
N ALA A 62 -9.74 -6.53 -1.15
CA ALA A 62 -10.50 -5.41 -1.68
C ALA A 62 -11.31 -4.71 -0.59
N ASN A 63 -11.55 -3.42 -0.78
CA ASN A 63 -12.34 -2.57 0.12
C ASN A 63 -11.79 -2.46 1.55
N LYS A 64 -10.50 -2.71 1.74
CA LYS A 64 -9.84 -2.50 3.02
C LYS A 64 -8.74 -1.46 2.89
N HIS A 65 -8.71 -0.54 3.85
CA HIS A 65 -7.55 0.36 4.00
C HIS A 65 -6.39 -0.43 4.58
N HIS A 66 -5.19 -0.06 4.18
CA HIS A 66 -4.02 -0.45 4.94
C HIS A 66 -3.11 0.74 5.16
N GLY A 67 -2.48 0.75 6.33
CA GLY A 67 -1.51 1.75 6.70
C GLY A 67 -0.20 1.08 7.04
N VAL A 68 0.90 1.76 6.75
CA VAL A 68 2.25 1.28 6.96
C VAL A 68 3.02 2.34 7.71
N LYS A 69 3.62 1.97 8.83
CA LYS A 69 4.58 2.81 9.56
C LYS A 69 5.97 2.19 9.39
N SER A 70 6.88 2.91 8.76
CA SER A 70 8.24 2.43 8.57
C SER A 70 9.03 2.49 9.87
N LEU A 71 9.53 1.35 10.33
CA LEU A 71 10.39 1.25 11.50
C LEU A 71 11.85 1.45 11.11
N THR A 72 12.19 1.13 9.87
CA THR A 72 13.48 1.39 9.21
C THR A 72 13.20 2.02 7.86
N ASP A 73 14.23 2.30 7.06
CA ASP A 73 14.03 2.60 5.65
C ASP A 73 13.42 1.40 4.96
N VAL A 74 12.44 1.62 4.08
CA VAL A 74 11.58 0.58 3.54
C VAL A 74 11.44 0.71 2.03
N VAL A 75 11.41 -0.45 1.35
CA VAL A 75 10.98 -0.57 -0.05
C VAL A 75 9.75 -1.47 -0.09
N TRP A 76 8.65 -0.93 -0.58
CA TRP A 76 7.35 -1.57 -0.60
C TRP A 76 6.75 -1.57 -2.00
N TYR A 77 6.21 -2.71 -2.43
CA TYR A 77 5.52 -2.82 -3.72
C TYR A 77 4.05 -3.20 -3.50
N CYS A 78 3.15 -2.51 -4.22
CA CYS A 78 1.76 -2.95 -4.39
C CYS A 78 1.60 -3.41 -5.83
N ILE A 79 1.10 -4.63 -6.02
CA ILE A 79 1.04 -5.27 -7.34
C ILE A 79 -0.41 -5.57 -7.68
N HIS A 80 -0.88 -5.05 -8.81
CA HIS A 80 -2.26 -5.18 -9.27
C HIS A 80 -2.29 -5.77 -10.68
N ALA A 81 -3.23 -6.70 -10.92
CA ALA A 81 -3.53 -7.17 -12.28
C ALA A 81 -4.36 -6.10 -12.98
N THR A 82 -3.85 -5.54 -14.05
CA THR A 82 -4.55 -4.54 -14.86
C THR A 82 -3.88 -4.37 -16.21
N GLU A 83 -4.66 -4.06 -17.24
CA GLU A 83 -4.15 -3.67 -18.55
C GLU A 83 -3.92 -2.16 -18.67
N CYS A 84 -4.29 -1.38 -17.65
CA CYS A 84 -4.02 0.05 -17.61
C CYS A 84 -2.51 0.30 -17.57
N THR A 85 -2.05 1.23 -18.42
CA THR A 85 -0.63 1.61 -18.51
C THR A 85 -0.44 3.13 -18.29
N ASP A 86 -1.48 3.84 -17.89
CA ASP A 86 -1.48 5.29 -17.70
C ASP A 86 -1.45 5.62 -16.22
N THR A 87 -0.40 6.32 -15.77
CA THR A 87 -0.24 6.74 -14.38
C THR A 87 -1.32 7.72 -13.94
N ASP A 88 -1.91 8.48 -14.86
CA ASP A 88 -2.97 9.44 -14.55
C ASP A 88 -4.33 8.75 -14.34
N GLU A 89 -4.53 7.56 -14.92
CA GLU A 89 -5.80 6.82 -14.86
C GLU A 89 -5.77 5.64 -13.87
N ILE A 90 -4.60 5.21 -13.42
CA ILE A 90 -4.48 3.98 -12.63
C ILE A 90 -5.31 4.02 -11.34
N ASP A 91 -5.38 5.15 -10.66
CA ASP A 91 -6.13 5.30 -9.43
C ASP A 91 -7.63 5.11 -9.65
N GLU A 92 -8.17 5.60 -10.77
CA GLU A 92 -9.59 5.42 -11.11
C GLU A 92 -9.96 3.94 -11.27
N VAL A 93 -9.02 3.12 -11.74
CA VAL A 93 -9.23 1.69 -11.97
C VAL A 93 -9.10 0.86 -10.71
N LEU A 94 -8.27 1.29 -9.76
CA LEU A 94 -7.88 0.48 -8.60
C LEU A 94 -8.45 0.93 -7.28
N ILE A 95 -8.85 2.19 -7.14
CA ILE A 95 -9.16 2.83 -5.85
C ILE A 95 -10.66 3.04 -5.68
N VAL A 96 -11.16 2.80 -4.47
CA VAL A 96 -12.53 3.16 -4.08
C VAL A 96 -12.58 4.66 -3.82
N ALA A 97 -13.49 5.37 -4.49
CA ALA A 97 -13.65 6.81 -4.32
C ALA A 97 -14.27 7.16 -2.96
N GLY A 98 -13.90 8.34 -2.42
CA GLY A 98 -14.58 8.92 -1.27
C GLY A 98 -14.17 8.39 0.10
N ASP A 99 -13.00 7.76 0.22
CA ASP A 99 -12.56 7.15 1.49
C ASP A 99 -11.60 8.02 2.32
N ASP A 100 -11.46 9.31 2.01
CA ASP A 100 -10.46 10.18 2.65
C ASP A 100 -10.64 10.30 4.18
N ALA A 101 -11.88 10.34 4.66
CA ALA A 101 -12.16 10.43 6.09
C ALA A 101 -11.70 9.17 6.83
N GLU A 102 -11.92 8.00 6.26
CA GLU A 102 -11.47 6.72 6.82
C GLU A 102 -9.94 6.62 6.84
N MET A 103 -9.28 7.13 5.81
CA MET A 103 -7.81 7.19 5.75
C MET A 103 -7.23 8.05 6.85
N ARG A 104 -7.89 9.16 7.17
CA ARG A 104 -7.47 10.06 8.26
C ARG A 104 -7.51 9.36 9.62
N VAL A 105 -8.59 8.63 9.90
CA VAL A 105 -8.73 7.86 11.14
C VAL A 105 -7.64 6.81 11.25
N LEU A 106 -7.35 6.11 10.15
CA LEU A 106 -6.29 5.09 10.12
C LEU A 106 -4.91 5.70 10.38
N ALA A 107 -4.62 6.86 9.78
CA ALA A 107 -3.35 7.55 9.99
C ALA A 107 -3.17 7.95 11.46
N GLU A 108 -4.21 8.45 12.10
CA GLU A 108 -4.20 8.79 13.54
C GLU A 108 -3.92 7.56 14.39
N SER A 109 -4.51 6.42 14.05
CA SER A 109 -4.29 5.14 14.74
C SER A 109 -2.83 4.70 14.70
N LEU A 110 -2.13 4.95 13.59
CA LEU A 110 -0.71 4.59 13.45
C LEU A 110 0.23 5.53 14.22
N GLN A 111 -0.22 6.73 14.56
CA GLN A 111 0.58 7.67 15.37
C GLN A 111 0.60 7.31 16.86
N GLU A 112 -0.35 6.54 17.32
CA GLU A 112 -0.40 6.04 18.69
C GLU A 112 0.66 4.95 18.91
#